data_e7d6bd6fbd75b15e82346ce0d43ce36b
#
_entry.id   e7d6bd6fbd75b15e82346ce0d43ce36b
#
_cell.length_a   1.000
_cell.length_b   1.000
_cell.length_c   1.000
_cell.angle_alpha   90.00
_cell.angle_beta   90.00
_cell.angle_gamma   90.00
#
_symmetry.space_group_name_H-M   'P 1'
#
loop_
_entity.id
_entity.type
_entity.pdbx_description
1 polymer ?
#
loop_
_entity_poly.entity_id
_entity_poly.type
_entity_poly.pdbx_seq_one_letter_code
_entity_poly.pdbx_strand_id
1 'polypeptide(L)'
;IMTDPELAERTYIEPLDLEHLEGILAREAPDALLPTLGGQTGLNLAMALYEEGILQKYGVELIGAKAEAIRKGEDREAFQEAKRRIDLDVPRGQRVGSVDEGLHLAREVGFPVVVRPSFTLGGTGGGIAHDEAELVEVLSRGLTLSPVHTALVEESVLGWKEFELEVMRDHADTVVIITSIENVDPMGVHTGDSITVAPAQTLSDVEYQRMRDAAKAIIREIGVETGGSNIQFAVDPKTGRQVVIEMNPRVSRSSALASKATGFPIAKIAALLAVGYRLDELPNDITRKTPASFELTIDYVVVKIPRFAF
;
A
#
# COMPACT_ATOMS: atom_id res chain seq x y z
N ILE A 1 -4.81 -23.23 -3.61
CA ILE A 1 -5.09 -23.05 -2.17
C ILE A 1 -6.50 -22.49 -1.98
N MET A 2 -6.87 -21.37 -2.61
CA MET A 2 -8.21 -20.77 -2.48
C MET A 2 -9.37 -21.66 -2.97
N THR A 3 -9.08 -22.65 -3.79
CA THR A 3 -10.06 -23.61 -4.32
C THR A 3 -9.92 -24.99 -3.68
N ASP A 4 -9.14 -25.12 -2.63
CA ASP A 4 -8.94 -26.36 -1.91
C ASP A 4 -10.15 -26.63 -1.00
N PRO A 5 -10.89 -27.71 -1.20
CA PRO A 5 -12.10 -28.01 -0.43
C PRO A 5 -11.82 -28.29 1.06
N GLU A 6 -10.56 -28.54 1.43
CA GLU A 6 -10.17 -28.72 2.84
C GLU A 6 -9.95 -27.39 3.59
N LEU A 7 -9.81 -26.26 2.84
CA LEU A 7 -9.53 -24.95 3.42
C LEU A 7 -10.74 -24.04 3.54
N ALA A 8 -11.81 -24.30 2.79
CA ALA A 8 -13.02 -23.51 2.84
C ALA A 8 -14.25 -24.42 2.75
N GLU A 9 -15.28 -24.14 3.53
CA GLU A 9 -16.53 -24.88 3.49
C GLU A 9 -17.18 -24.79 2.11
N ARG A 10 -17.03 -23.64 1.44
CA ARG A 10 -17.50 -23.41 0.08
C ARG A 10 -16.57 -22.51 -0.69
N THR A 11 -16.38 -22.85 -1.96
CA THR A 11 -15.59 -22.06 -2.92
C THR A 11 -16.44 -21.75 -4.13
N TYR A 12 -16.46 -20.49 -4.53
CA TYR A 12 -17.16 -20.00 -5.71
C TYR A 12 -16.16 -19.61 -6.78
N ILE A 13 -16.35 -20.10 -7.99
CA ILE A 13 -15.58 -19.74 -9.18
C ILE A 13 -16.55 -19.04 -10.12
N GLU A 14 -16.72 -17.74 -9.88
CA GLU A 14 -17.71 -16.89 -10.54
C GLU A 14 -17.04 -15.60 -11.06
N PRO A 15 -17.67 -14.87 -11.96
CA PRO A 15 -17.22 -13.54 -12.32
C PRO A 15 -17.07 -12.63 -11.10
N LEU A 16 -16.01 -11.80 -11.12
CA LEU A 16 -15.72 -10.87 -10.04
C LEU A 16 -16.44 -9.54 -10.27
N ASP A 17 -17.76 -9.56 -10.14
CA ASP A 17 -18.64 -8.40 -10.26
C ASP A 17 -19.67 -8.35 -9.12
N LEU A 18 -20.38 -7.23 -9.02
CA LEU A 18 -21.33 -7.00 -7.93
C LEU A 18 -22.53 -7.95 -7.95
N GLU A 19 -23.03 -8.31 -9.13
CA GLU A 19 -24.21 -9.16 -9.27
C GLU A 19 -23.97 -10.57 -8.72
N HIS A 20 -22.83 -11.17 -9.12
CA HIS A 20 -22.45 -12.51 -8.64
C HIS A 20 -22.12 -12.51 -7.15
N LEU A 21 -21.39 -11.46 -6.68
CA LEU A 21 -21.08 -11.34 -5.27
C LEU A 21 -22.32 -11.11 -4.41
N GLU A 22 -23.27 -10.28 -4.85
CA GLU A 22 -24.53 -10.09 -4.14
C GLU A 22 -25.33 -11.42 -4.07
N GLY A 23 -25.35 -12.18 -5.15
CA GLY A 23 -25.97 -13.51 -5.18
C GLY A 23 -25.34 -14.48 -4.18
N ILE A 24 -24.01 -14.44 -4.01
CA ILE A 24 -23.29 -15.25 -3.01
C ILE A 24 -23.62 -14.76 -1.58
N LEU A 25 -23.61 -13.45 -1.32
CA LEU A 25 -23.97 -12.89 -0.02
C LEU A 25 -25.41 -13.25 0.39
N ALA A 26 -26.35 -13.17 -0.56
CA ALA A 26 -27.74 -13.56 -0.32
C ALA A 26 -27.89 -15.05 0.02
N ARG A 27 -27.08 -15.89 -0.60
CA ARG A 27 -27.12 -17.35 -0.43
C ARG A 27 -26.44 -17.83 0.85
N GLU A 28 -25.26 -17.30 1.13
CA GLU A 28 -24.44 -17.77 2.25
C GLU A 28 -24.72 -17.01 3.56
N ALA A 29 -25.30 -15.80 3.46
CA ALA A 29 -25.62 -14.93 4.60
C ALA A 29 -24.45 -14.83 5.62
N PRO A 30 -23.23 -14.46 5.20
CA PRO A 30 -22.09 -14.39 6.09
C PRO A 30 -22.24 -13.20 7.04
N ASP A 31 -21.67 -13.29 8.25
CA ASP A 31 -21.63 -12.17 9.20
C ASP A 31 -20.62 -11.10 8.80
N ALA A 32 -19.53 -11.50 8.10
CA ALA A 32 -18.43 -10.60 7.77
C ALA A 32 -17.77 -10.90 6.42
N LEU A 33 -17.15 -9.87 5.84
CA LEU A 33 -16.34 -9.93 4.62
C LEU A 33 -14.90 -9.46 4.93
N LEU A 34 -13.92 -10.32 4.62
CA LEU A 34 -12.48 -10.03 4.76
C LEU A 34 -11.82 -9.83 3.39
N PRO A 35 -11.69 -8.60 2.88
CA PRO A 35 -11.14 -8.35 1.54
C PRO A 35 -9.61 -8.24 1.53
N THR A 36 -8.97 -7.99 2.68
CA THR A 36 -7.55 -7.62 2.77
C THR A 36 -6.58 -8.73 2.38
N LEU A 37 -7.06 -9.96 2.18
CA LEU A 37 -6.30 -11.10 1.67
C LEU A 37 -6.55 -11.35 0.17
N GLY A 38 -7.48 -10.63 -0.46
CA GLY A 38 -7.87 -10.75 -1.87
C GLY A 38 -7.11 -9.83 -2.84
N GLY A 39 -6.03 -9.19 -2.39
CA GLY A 39 -5.27 -8.21 -3.18
C GLY A 39 -6.11 -6.98 -3.54
N GLN A 40 -5.68 -6.22 -4.54
CA GLN A 40 -6.38 -4.99 -4.97
C GLN A 40 -7.80 -5.27 -5.49
N THR A 41 -7.97 -6.36 -6.20
CA THR A 41 -9.30 -6.75 -6.71
C THR A 41 -10.28 -6.98 -5.57
N GLY A 42 -9.85 -7.67 -4.52
CA GLY A 42 -10.67 -7.90 -3.32
C GLY A 42 -11.08 -6.60 -2.64
N LEU A 43 -10.14 -5.63 -2.47
CA LEU A 43 -10.45 -4.32 -1.91
C LEU A 43 -11.43 -3.53 -2.78
N ASN A 44 -11.19 -3.45 -4.08
CA ASN A 44 -12.05 -2.71 -5.01
C ASN A 44 -13.49 -3.24 -5.00
N LEU A 45 -13.66 -4.55 -5.03
CA LEU A 45 -14.98 -5.18 -4.97
C LEU A 45 -15.67 -4.96 -3.62
N ALA A 46 -14.94 -5.07 -2.51
CA ALA A 46 -15.49 -4.80 -1.20
C ALA A 46 -15.93 -3.33 -1.03
N MET A 47 -15.15 -2.39 -1.54
CA MET A 47 -15.52 -0.97 -1.56
C MET A 47 -16.75 -0.72 -2.42
N ALA A 48 -16.84 -1.33 -3.60
CA ALA A 48 -18.02 -1.23 -4.46
C ALA A 48 -19.28 -1.82 -3.79
N LEU A 49 -19.19 -2.99 -3.14
CA LEU A 49 -20.28 -3.56 -2.35
C LEU A 49 -20.71 -2.66 -1.19
N TYR A 50 -19.75 -2.00 -0.54
CA TYR A 50 -20.01 -1.06 0.55
C TYR A 50 -20.71 0.21 0.03
N GLU A 51 -20.22 0.82 -1.04
CA GLU A 51 -20.74 2.06 -1.62
C GLU A 51 -22.14 1.91 -2.22
N GLU A 52 -22.45 0.76 -2.81
CA GLU A 52 -23.78 0.42 -3.32
C GLU A 52 -24.74 -0.03 -2.19
N GLY A 53 -24.28 -0.06 -0.92
CA GLY A 53 -25.10 -0.45 0.22
C GLY A 53 -25.44 -1.93 0.30
N ILE A 54 -24.80 -2.77 -0.51
CA ILE A 54 -25.05 -4.22 -0.57
C ILE A 54 -24.66 -4.89 0.76
N LEU A 55 -23.50 -4.52 1.32
CA LEU A 55 -23.08 -5.06 2.61
C LEU A 55 -24.10 -4.73 3.72
N GLN A 56 -24.59 -3.49 3.75
CA GLN A 56 -25.62 -3.07 4.71
C GLN A 56 -26.94 -3.81 4.50
N LYS A 57 -27.34 -4.04 3.25
CA LYS A 57 -28.57 -4.80 2.90
C LYS A 57 -28.58 -6.19 3.49
N TYR A 58 -27.44 -6.87 3.51
CA TYR A 58 -27.31 -8.24 4.01
C TYR A 58 -26.75 -8.32 5.45
N GLY A 59 -26.49 -7.19 6.09
CA GLY A 59 -25.95 -7.15 7.45
C GLY A 59 -24.51 -7.66 7.58
N VAL A 60 -23.72 -7.53 6.51
CA VAL A 60 -22.33 -8.03 6.44
C VAL A 60 -21.36 -6.96 6.92
N GLU A 61 -20.54 -7.29 7.90
CA GLU A 61 -19.49 -6.40 8.41
C GLU A 61 -18.22 -6.49 7.56
N LEU A 62 -17.62 -5.34 7.24
CA LEU A 62 -16.31 -5.28 6.59
C LEU A 62 -15.22 -5.35 7.65
N ILE A 63 -14.45 -6.45 7.68
CA ILE A 63 -13.38 -6.72 8.64
C ILE A 63 -11.99 -6.69 7.98
N GLY A 64 -10.93 -6.63 8.79
CA GLY A 64 -9.53 -6.55 8.34
C GLY A 64 -9.07 -5.12 8.04
N ALA A 65 -9.89 -4.33 7.33
CA ALA A 65 -9.74 -2.90 7.19
C ALA A 65 -11.13 -2.28 6.98
N LYS A 66 -11.43 -1.21 7.68
CA LYS A 66 -12.70 -0.47 7.54
C LYS A 66 -12.71 0.30 6.21
N ALA A 67 -13.88 0.54 5.65
CA ALA A 67 -14.04 1.27 4.38
C ALA A 67 -13.35 2.64 4.38
N GLU A 68 -13.41 3.36 5.51
CA GLU A 68 -12.72 4.65 5.65
C GLU A 68 -11.20 4.50 5.57
N ALA A 69 -10.61 3.48 6.21
CA ALA A 69 -9.19 3.21 6.16
C ALA A 69 -8.74 2.81 4.74
N ILE A 70 -9.54 2.00 4.05
CA ILE A 70 -9.27 1.64 2.65
C ILE A 70 -9.30 2.89 1.78
N ARG A 71 -10.33 3.74 1.91
CA ARG A 71 -10.44 4.98 1.14
C ARG A 71 -9.27 5.93 1.41
N LYS A 72 -8.90 6.15 2.68
CA LYS A 72 -7.75 6.99 3.05
C LYS A 72 -6.42 6.44 2.51
N GLY A 73 -6.24 5.13 2.46
CA GLY A 73 -5.02 4.50 1.96
C GLY A 73 -4.91 4.50 0.44
N GLU A 74 -6.03 4.34 -0.26
CA GLU A 74 -6.08 4.20 -1.72
C GLU A 74 -6.29 5.53 -2.45
N ASP A 75 -6.99 6.50 -1.83
CA ASP A 75 -7.15 7.83 -2.40
C ASP A 75 -5.90 8.68 -2.17
N ARG A 76 -5.29 9.12 -3.24
CA ARG A 76 -4.01 9.86 -3.20
C ARG A 76 -4.11 11.17 -2.44
N GLU A 77 -5.21 11.90 -2.59
CA GLU A 77 -5.40 13.19 -1.89
C GLU A 77 -5.59 12.97 -0.41
N ALA A 78 -6.48 12.06 -0.05
CA ALA A 78 -6.72 11.69 1.35
C ALA A 78 -5.43 11.17 2.01
N PHE A 79 -4.63 10.38 1.28
CA PHE A 79 -3.35 9.88 1.76
C PHE A 79 -2.30 10.99 1.92
N GLN A 80 -2.22 11.93 0.97
CA GLN A 80 -1.34 13.10 1.09
C GLN A 80 -1.73 13.97 2.29
N GLU A 81 -3.02 14.21 2.48
CA GLU A 81 -3.53 14.97 3.61
C GLU A 81 -3.26 14.28 4.94
N ALA A 82 -3.47 12.96 5.02
CA ALA A 82 -3.14 12.15 6.18
C ALA A 82 -1.66 12.27 6.56
N LYS A 83 -0.75 12.17 5.59
CA LYS A 83 0.69 12.35 5.82
C LYS A 83 1.05 13.74 6.37
N ARG A 84 0.44 14.80 5.80
CA ARG A 84 0.67 16.17 6.27
C ARG A 84 0.19 16.39 7.71
N ARG A 85 -0.94 15.78 8.11
CA ARG A 85 -1.47 15.89 9.48
C ARG A 85 -0.52 15.35 10.56
N ILE A 86 0.33 14.41 10.20
CA ILE A 86 1.29 13.78 11.10
C ILE A 86 2.74 14.19 10.78
N ASP A 87 2.93 15.32 10.10
CA ASP A 87 4.23 15.92 9.75
C ASP A 87 5.19 14.97 9.00
N LEU A 88 4.65 14.04 8.21
CA LEU A 88 5.47 13.22 7.34
C LEU A 88 5.81 13.97 6.05
N ASP A 89 7.07 13.83 5.64
CA ASP A 89 7.53 14.41 4.39
C ASP A 89 6.89 13.70 3.18
N VAL A 90 6.50 14.50 2.20
CA VAL A 90 5.87 14.06 0.97
C VAL A 90 6.59 14.68 -0.22
N PRO A 91 6.51 14.09 -1.41
CA PRO A 91 6.97 14.78 -2.61
C PRO A 91 6.34 16.17 -2.69
N ARG A 92 7.18 17.19 -2.91
CA ARG A 92 6.70 18.58 -3.05
C ARG A 92 5.88 18.69 -4.32
N GLY A 93 4.68 19.22 -4.22
CA GLY A 93 3.79 19.32 -5.36
C GLY A 93 2.40 19.81 -4.99
N GLN A 94 1.63 20.13 -5.99
CA GLN A 94 0.22 20.51 -5.83
C GLN A 94 -0.58 20.21 -7.09
N ARG A 95 -1.90 20.26 -6.94
CA ARG A 95 -2.83 20.18 -8.07
C ARG A 95 -2.84 21.51 -8.81
N VAL A 96 -2.78 21.42 -10.14
CA VAL A 96 -2.82 22.56 -11.06
C VAL A 96 -3.97 22.40 -12.06
N GLY A 97 -4.55 23.52 -12.49
CA GLY A 97 -5.61 23.58 -13.49
C GLY A 97 -5.14 24.17 -14.83
N SER A 98 -3.89 24.60 -14.92
CA SER A 98 -3.34 25.17 -16.14
C SER A 98 -1.86 24.82 -16.32
N VAL A 99 -1.38 24.96 -17.54
CA VAL A 99 0.04 24.75 -17.89
C VAL A 99 0.92 25.81 -17.19
N ASP A 100 0.46 27.04 -17.10
CA ASP A 100 1.21 28.13 -16.47
C ASP A 100 1.42 27.89 -14.97
N GLU A 101 0.39 27.41 -14.27
CA GLU A 101 0.51 26.99 -12.85
C GLU A 101 1.53 25.86 -12.71
N GLY A 102 1.48 24.87 -13.61
CA GLY A 102 2.41 23.74 -13.61
C GLY A 102 3.86 24.17 -13.84
N LEU A 103 4.10 25.09 -14.77
CA LEU A 103 5.44 25.65 -15.03
C LEU A 103 5.96 26.44 -13.82
N HIS A 104 5.10 27.24 -13.18
CA HIS A 104 5.48 27.98 -11.98
C HIS A 104 5.91 27.02 -10.87
N LEU A 105 5.10 26.02 -10.59
CA LEU A 105 5.42 25.01 -9.59
C LEU A 105 6.69 24.23 -9.92
N ALA A 106 6.89 23.81 -11.18
CA ALA A 106 8.06 23.05 -11.57
C ALA A 106 9.37 23.85 -11.39
N ARG A 107 9.32 25.18 -11.58
CA ARG A 107 10.47 26.05 -11.28
C ARG A 107 10.80 26.12 -9.79
N GLU A 108 9.79 26.00 -8.92
CA GLU A 108 9.99 25.99 -7.46
C GLU A 108 10.52 24.65 -6.95
N VAL A 109 9.95 23.52 -7.43
CA VAL A 109 10.32 22.19 -6.93
C VAL A 109 11.56 21.62 -7.63
N GLY A 110 11.84 22.07 -8.86
CA GLY A 110 12.93 21.56 -9.70
C GLY A 110 12.50 20.39 -10.58
N PHE A 111 13.25 20.18 -11.68
CA PHE A 111 13.06 19.03 -12.57
C PHE A 111 13.93 17.85 -12.15
N PRO A 112 13.53 16.60 -12.47
CA PRO A 112 12.29 16.21 -13.14
C PRO A 112 11.04 16.31 -12.26
N VAL A 113 9.87 16.51 -12.88
CA VAL A 113 8.56 16.49 -12.21
C VAL A 113 7.69 15.37 -12.76
N VAL A 114 6.80 14.86 -11.93
CA VAL A 114 5.77 13.88 -12.31
C VAL A 114 4.45 14.59 -12.50
N VAL A 115 3.77 14.32 -13.61
CA VAL A 115 2.42 14.79 -13.90
C VAL A 115 1.45 13.63 -13.80
N ARG A 116 0.42 13.78 -12.98
CA ARG A 116 -0.63 12.76 -12.76
C ARG A 116 -2.01 13.40 -12.95
N PRO A 117 -2.68 13.17 -14.08
CA PRO A 117 -4.03 13.69 -14.30
C PRO A 117 -4.99 13.14 -13.23
N SER A 118 -5.92 14.01 -12.79
CA SER A 118 -6.92 13.61 -11.81
C SER A 118 -7.99 12.72 -12.45
N PHE A 119 -8.40 11.67 -11.71
CA PHE A 119 -9.49 10.74 -12.10
C PHE A 119 -9.28 10.01 -13.43
N THR A 120 -8.03 9.75 -13.82
CA THR A 120 -7.72 8.90 -14.97
C THR A 120 -7.37 7.47 -14.50
N LEU A 121 -7.78 6.46 -15.28
CA LEU A 121 -7.49 5.06 -14.99
C LEU A 121 -6.09 4.67 -15.48
N GLY A 122 -5.38 3.86 -14.69
CA GLY A 122 -4.12 3.23 -15.11
C GLY A 122 -2.98 4.19 -15.45
N GLY A 123 -3.01 5.42 -14.93
CA GLY A 123 -1.96 6.42 -15.19
C GLY A 123 -2.06 7.07 -16.57
N THR A 124 -3.17 6.90 -17.27
CA THR A 124 -3.41 7.46 -18.62
C THR A 124 -3.22 8.98 -18.61
N GLY A 125 -2.41 9.48 -19.54
CA GLY A 125 -2.12 10.92 -19.72
C GLY A 125 -1.08 11.47 -18.74
N GLY A 126 -0.62 10.69 -17.78
CA GLY A 126 0.49 11.03 -16.90
C GLY A 126 1.85 10.85 -17.57
N GLY A 127 2.90 11.34 -16.91
CA GLY A 127 4.27 11.19 -17.38
C GLY A 127 5.26 11.90 -16.47
N ILE A 128 6.53 11.77 -16.81
CA ILE A 128 7.64 12.49 -16.19
C ILE A 128 8.10 13.55 -17.20
N ALA A 129 8.33 14.75 -16.72
CA ALA A 129 8.91 15.83 -17.51
C ALA A 129 10.28 16.20 -16.94
N HIS A 130 11.29 16.24 -17.80
CA HIS A 130 12.67 16.55 -17.43
C HIS A 130 13.01 18.03 -17.65
N ASP A 131 12.17 18.75 -18.38
CA ASP A 131 12.30 20.18 -18.66
C ASP A 131 10.93 20.84 -18.87
N GLU A 132 10.93 22.15 -19.11
CA GLU A 132 9.70 22.91 -19.32
C GLU A 132 8.97 22.51 -20.62
N ALA A 133 9.68 22.13 -21.68
CA ALA A 133 9.06 21.75 -22.95
C ALA A 133 8.30 20.44 -22.83
N GLU A 134 8.91 19.43 -22.19
CA GLU A 134 8.25 18.15 -21.87
C GLU A 134 7.07 18.36 -20.92
N LEU A 135 7.21 19.26 -19.94
CA LEU A 135 6.11 19.56 -19.00
C LEU A 135 4.89 20.14 -19.72
N VAL A 136 5.10 21.08 -20.63
CA VAL A 136 4.00 21.67 -21.42
C VAL A 136 3.26 20.59 -22.21
N GLU A 137 3.96 19.66 -22.83
CA GLU A 137 3.35 18.57 -23.60
C GLU A 137 2.56 17.62 -22.71
N VAL A 138 3.23 17.08 -21.67
CA VAL A 138 2.64 16.09 -20.78
C VAL A 138 1.46 16.67 -20.01
N LEU A 139 1.60 17.88 -19.47
CA LEU A 139 0.56 18.53 -18.68
C LEU A 139 -0.64 18.95 -19.55
N SER A 140 -0.43 19.47 -20.76
CA SER A 140 -1.53 19.80 -21.68
C SER A 140 -2.37 18.57 -22.02
N ARG A 141 -1.70 17.45 -22.32
CA ARG A 141 -2.37 16.16 -22.54
C ARG A 141 -3.10 15.68 -21.29
N GLY A 142 -2.45 15.77 -20.13
CA GLY A 142 -3.02 15.35 -18.85
C GLY A 142 -4.26 16.13 -18.46
N LEU A 143 -4.25 17.46 -18.59
CA LEU A 143 -5.39 18.33 -18.33
C LEU A 143 -6.57 18.04 -19.27
N THR A 144 -6.27 17.73 -20.54
CA THR A 144 -7.30 17.39 -21.54
C THR A 144 -7.97 16.05 -21.22
N LEU A 145 -7.21 15.06 -20.75
CA LEU A 145 -7.71 13.71 -20.44
C LEU A 145 -8.38 13.63 -19.07
N SER A 146 -8.11 14.56 -18.16
CA SER A 146 -8.74 14.62 -16.85
C SER A 146 -10.20 15.11 -16.99
N PRO A 147 -11.19 14.36 -16.49
CA PRO A 147 -12.60 14.78 -16.50
C PRO A 147 -12.87 16.11 -15.79
N VAL A 148 -12.00 16.47 -14.86
CA VAL A 148 -12.08 17.71 -14.06
C VAL A 148 -11.04 18.74 -14.47
N HIS A 149 -10.31 18.50 -15.56
CA HIS A 149 -9.27 19.37 -16.13
C HIS A 149 -8.21 19.82 -15.10
N THR A 150 -7.81 18.90 -14.21
CA THR A 150 -6.73 19.13 -13.24
C THR A 150 -5.72 18.00 -13.26
N ALA A 151 -4.49 18.30 -12.85
CA ALA A 151 -3.42 17.32 -12.68
C ALA A 151 -2.61 17.64 -11.43
N LEU A 152 -2.13 16.61 -10.74
CA LEU A 152 -1.09 16.74 -9.73
C LEU A 152 0.26 16.86 -10.43
N VAL A 153 1.01 17.92 -10.13
CA VAL A 153 2.40 18.08 -10.53
C VAL A 153 3.24 18.02 -9.26
N GLU A 154 4.20 17.11 -9.21
CA GLU A 154 5.02 16.89 -8.02
C GLU A 154 6.48 16.60 -8.39
N GLU A 155 7.41 16.86 -7.45
CA GLU A 155 8.81 16.48 -7.62
C GLU A 155 8.93 14.98 -7.90
N SER A 156 9.84 14.62 -8.79
CA SER A 156 10.10 13.22 -9.10
C SER A 156 11.08 12.62 -8.09
N VAL A 157 10.71 11.45 -7.56
CA VAL A 157 11.60 10.60 -6.75
C VAL A 157 12.28 9.53 -7.61
N LEU A 158 12.23 9.66 -8.94
CA LEU A 158 12.89 8.73 -9.86
C LEU A 158 14.38 8.63 -9.53
N GLY A 159 14.89 7.42 -9.47
CA GLY A 159 16.29 7.16 -9.15
C GLY A 159 16.63 7.23 -7.64
N TRP A 160 15.67 7.54 -6.78
CA TRP A 160 15.85 7.40 -5.35
C TRP A 160 15.88 5.92 -4.95
N LYS A 161 16.44 5.61 -3.78
CA LYS A 161 16.35 4.26 -3.22
C LYS A 161 14.94 3.97 -2.78
N GLU A 162 14.48 2.75 -3.01
CA GLU A 162 13.15 2.30 -2.61
C GLU A 162 13.25 1.28 -1.47
N PHE A 163 12.46 1.53 -0.44
CA PHE A 163 12.32 0.64 0.71
C PHE A 163 10.86 0.39 1.02
N GLU A 164 10.59 -0.76 1.63
CA GLU A 164 9.26 -1.12 2.09
C GLU A 164 9.35 -1.63 3.53
N LEU A 165 8.33 -1.33 4.32
CA LEU A 165 8.11 -1.96 5.61
C LEU A 165 6.82 -2.76 5.57
N GLU A 166 6.91 -4.02 5.97
CA GLU A 166 5.74 -4.83 6.29
C GLU A 166 5.37 -4.61 7.75
N VAL A 167 4.18 -4.05 7.95
CA VAL A 167 3.72 -3.57 9.26
C VAL A 167 2.41 -4.24 9.62
N MET A 168 2.25 -4.58 10.88
CA MET A 168 1.01 -5.15 11.39
C MET A 168 0.55 -4.38 12.62
N ARG A 169 -0.75 -4.12 12.73
CA ARG A 169 -1.36 -3.47 13.88
C ARG A 169 -2.63 -4.20 14.29
N ASP A 170 -2.83 -4.34 15.60
CA ASP A 170 -4.07 -4.87 16.18
C ASP A 170 -4.97 -3.76 16.75
N HIS A 171 -6.18 -4.13 17.17
CA HIS A 171 -7.16 -3.20 17.73
C HIS A 171 -6.76 -2.62 19.10
N ALA A 172 -5.77 -3.21 19.79
CA ALA A 172 -5.19 -2.68 21.03
C ALA A 172 -4.05 -1.70 20.79
N ASP A 173 -3.82 -1.28 19.53
CA ASP A 173 -2.75 -0.38 19.08
C ASP A 173 -1.34 -0.96 19.20
N THR A 174 -1.19 -2.28 19.31
CA THR A 174 0.11 -2.92 19.20
C THR A 174 0.56 -2.91 17.76
N VAL A 175 1.73 -2.31 17.49
CA VAL A 175 2.30 -2.22 16.13
C VAL A 175 3.60 -2.99 16.07
N VAL A 176 3.74 -3.87 15.08
CA VAL A 176 4.93 -4.69 14.82
C VAL A 176 5.44 -4.43 13.42
N ILE A 177 6.73 -4.14 13.29
CA ILE A 177 7.42 -4.14 12.01
C ILE A 177 7.93 -5.56 11.77
N ILE A 178 7.35 -6.25 10.79
CA ILE A 178 7.68 -7.64 10.50
C ILE A 178 9.07 -7.74 9.87
N THR A 179 9.34 -6.91 8.87
CA THR A 179 10.65 -6.77 8.24
C THR A 179 10.71 -5.52 7.37
N SER A 180 11.94 -5.11 7.06
CA SER A 180 12.24 -4.16 6.00
C SER A 180 12.58 -4.90 4.72
N ILE A 181 12.24 -4.29 3.59
CA ILE A 181 12.58 -4.78 2.24
C ILE A 181 13.26 -3.63 1.50
N GLU A 182 14.33 -3.93 0.80
CA GLU A 182 15.03 -3.01 -0.10
C GLU A 182 14.87 -3.46 -1.54
N ASN A 183 14.45 -2.56 -2.41
CA ASN A 183 14.50 -2.77 -3.85
C ASN A 183 15.90 -2.39 -4.37
N VAL A 184 16.57 -3.31 -5.04
CA VAL A 184 17.91 -3.06 -5.60
C VAL A 184 17.82 -2.10 -6.78
N ASP A 185 16.74 -2.21 -7.56
CA ASP A 185 16.44 -1.26 -8.61
C ASP A 185 15.88 0.04 -8.01
N PRO A 186 16.26 1.20 -8.55
CA PRO A 186 15.80 2.48 -8.04
C PRO A 186 14.31 2.72 -8.29
N MET A 187 13.74 3.70 -7.59
CA MET A 187 12.37 4.17 -7.82
C MET A 187 12.10 4.42 -9.30
N GLY A 188 10.98 3.88 -9.78
CA GLY A 188 10.56 3.88 -11.19
C GLY A 188 10.49 2.46 -11.78
N VAL A 189 11.18 1.49 -11.20
CA VAL A 189 11.00 0.07 -11.52
C VAL A 189 9.97 -0.51 -10.55
N HIS A 190 8.95 -1.18 -11.08
CA HIS A 190 7.90 -1.73 -10.22
C HIS A 190 8.47 -2.81 -9.29
N THR A 191 8.13 -2.77 -8.01
CA THR A 191 8.60 -3.72 -6.97
C THR A 191 8.45 -5.19 -7.37
N GLY A 192 7.37 -5.53 -8.10
CA GLY A 192 7.16 -6.89 -8.62
C GLY A 192 8.25 -7.36 -9.57
N ASP A 193 8.85 -6.44 -10.29
CA ASP A 193 9.83 -6.65 -11.37
C ASP A 193 11.27 -6.38 -10.91
N SER A 194 11.45 -5.87 -9.70
CA SER A 194 12.73 -5.56 -9.08
C SER A 194 13.35 -6.76 -8.36
N ILE A 195 14.67 -6.77 -8.27
CA ILE A 195 15.39 -7.60 -7.30
C ILE A 195 15.19 -6.98 -5.93
N THR A 196 14.72 -7.78 -4.97
CA THR A 196 14.43 -7.29 -3.62
C THR A 196 15.17 -8.09 -2.57
N VAL A 197 15.58 -7.42 -1.50
CA VAL A 197 16.38 -7.98 -0.40
C VAL A 197 15.65 -7.74 0.92
N ALA A 198 15.54 -8.75 1.76
CA ALA A 198 14.97 -8.68 3.10
C ALA A 198 15.92 -9.32 4.13
N PRO A 199 16.26 -8.63 5.22
CA PRO A 199 15.96 -7.23 5.53
C PRO A 199 16.75 -6.25 4.66
N ALA A 200 16.38 -4.97 4.66
CA ALA A 200 17.12 -3.91 3.97
C ALA A 200 18.59 -3.85 4.43
N GLN A 201 19.51 -3.66 3.49
CA GLN A 201 20.95 -3.77 3.73
C GLN A 201 21.67 -2.42 3.72
N THR A 202 21.12 -1.40 3.09
CA THR A 202 21.81 -0.12 2.87
C THR A 202 21.24 1.04 3.70
N LEU A 203 20.31 0.76 4.63
CA LEU A 203 19.84 1.73 5.60
C LEU A 203 20.81 1.82 6.80
N SER A 204 21.13 3.02 7.20
CA SER A 204 21.69 3.24 8.53
C SER A 204 20.64 3.01 9.61
N ASP A 205 21.05 2.74 10.84
CA ASP A 205 20.09 2.59 11.96
C ASP A 205 19.21 3.83 12.15
N VAL A 206 19.78 5.02 12.03
CA VAL A 206 19.02 6.28 12.14
C VAL A 206 17.94 6.40 11.06
N GLU A 207 18.26 6.07 9.82
CA GLU A 207 17.30 6.07 8.70
C GLU A 207 16.21 5.03 8.94
N TYR A 208 16.59 3.84 9.37
CA TYR A 208 15.65 2.76 9.68
C TYR A 208 14.70 3.13 10.81
N GLN A 209 15.19 3.72 11.92
CA GLN A 209 14.32 4.14 13.02
C GLN A 209 13.35 5.26 12.60
N ARG A 210 13.79 6.22 11.80
CA ARG A 210 12.89 7.25 11.23
C ARG A 210 11.79 6.62 10.36
N MET A 211 12.16 5.64 9.55
CA MET A 211 11.22 4.91 8.70
C MET A 211 10.20 4.12 9.53
N ARG A 212 10.64 3.49 10.61
CA ARG A 212 9.77 2.79 11.57
C ARG A 212 8.78 3.73 12.26
N ASP A 213 9.26 4.89 12.72
CA ASP A 213 8.40 5.88 13.38
C ASP A 213 7.35 6.43 12.39
N ALA A 214 7.76 6.73 11.16
CA ALA A 214 6.84 7.12 10.10
C ALA A 214 5.81 6.02 9.80
N ALA A 215 6.22 4.75 9.72
CA ALA A 215 5.32 3.63 9.48
C ALA A 215 4.30 3.45 10.61
N LYS A 216 4.71 3.58 11.87
CA LYS A 216 3.83 3.54 13.04
C LYS A 216 2.84 4.71 13.05
N ALA A 217 3.28 5.90 12.67
CA ALA A 217 2.43 7.07 12.59
C ALA A 217 1.37 6.93 11.48
N ILE A 218 1.79 6.52 10.28
CA ILE A 218 0.88 6.44 9.14
C ILE A 218 -0.17 5.33 9.27
N ILE A 219 0.18 4.15 9.81
CA ILE A 219 -0.79 3.07 9.98
C ILE A 219 -1.89 3.46 10.98
N ARG A 220 -1.54 4.26 12.01
CA ARG A 220 -2.51 4.81 12.95
C ARG A 220 -3.38 5.87 12.32
N GLU A 221 -2.81 6.82 11.57
CA GLU A 221 -3.55 7.90 10.92
C GLU A 221 -4.52 7.37 9.85
N ILE A 222 -4.11 6.38 9.09
CA ILE A 222 -4.98 5.72 8.10
C ILE A 222 -6.10 4.93 8.81
N GLY A 223 -5.81 4.37 9.98
CA GLY A 223 -6.81 3.67 10.78
C GLY A 223 -6.91 2.17 10.47
N VAL A 224 -5.86 1.55 9.92
CA VAL A 224 -5.79 0.08 9.87
C VAL A 224 -5.51 -0.41 11.29
N GLU A 225 -6.45 -1.16 11.86
CA GLU A 225 -6.40 -1.59 13.26
C GLU A 225 -6.54 -3.12 13.45
N THR A 226 -6.67 -3.87 12.37
CA THR A 226 -6.85 -5.32 12.41
C THR A 226 -6.18 -6.01 11.23
N GLY A 227 -4.91 -5.71 10.98
CA GLY A 227 -4.26 -6.37 9.86
C GLY A 227 -2.86 -5.89 9.51
N GLY A 228 -2.35 -6.45 8.43
CA GLY A 228 -1.08 -6.12 7.84
C GLY A 228 -1.19 -5.07 6.74
N SER A 229 -0.13 -4.30 6.59
CA SER A 229 0.00 -3.29 5.56
C SER A 229 1.43 -3.24 5.04
N ASN A 230 1.56 -2.93 3.77
CA ASN A 230 2.83 -2.59 3.14
C ASN A 230 2.94 -1.07 3.02
N ILE A 231 4.05 -0.51 3.47
CA ILE A 231 4.33 0.93 3.39
C ILE A 231 5.61 1.13 2.59
N GLN A 232 5.51 1.91 1.51
CA GLN A 232 6.63 2.19 0.61
C GLN A 232 7.24 3.55 0.90
N PHE A 233 8.57 3.59 0.88
CA PHE A 233 9.39 4.76 1.14
C PHE A 233 10.37 4.99 0.00
N ALA A 234 10.60 6.25 -0.35
CA ALA A 234 11.73 6.65 -1.16
C ALA A 234 12.74 7.42 -0.30
N VAL A 235 14.02 7.14 -0.51
CA VAL A 235 15.14 7.80 0.17
C VAL A 235 16.08 8.41 -0.86
N ASP A 236 16.27 9.72 -0.79
CA ASP A 236 17.23 10.41 -1.64
C ASP A 236 18.65 9.94 -1.30
N PRO A 237 19.37 9.32 -2.24
CA PRO A 237 20.71 8.79 -1.97
C PRO A 237 21.77 9.87 -1.69
N LYS A 238 21.46 11.15 -1.99
CA LYS A 238 22.39 12.27 -1.77
C LYS A 238 22.19 12.96 -0.45
N THR A 239 20.95 13.14 -0.03
CA THR A 239 20.60 13.93 1.16
C THR A 239 20.10 13.09 2.33
N GLY A 240 19.71 11.83 2.09
CA GLY A 240 19.04 10.99 3.08
C GLY A 240 17.60 11.42 3.38
N ARG A 241 17.02 12.34 2.58
CA ARG A 241 15.63 12.75 2.71
C ARG A 241 14.72 11.56 2.44
N GLN A 242 13.78 11.32 3.32
CA GLN A 242 12.83 10.21 3.30
C GLN A 242 11.43 10.72 3.02
N VAL A 243 10.72 10.11 2.07
CA VAL A 243 9.31 10.38 1.81
C VAL A 243 8.50 9.09 1.80
N VAL A 244 7.28 9.16 2.32
CA VAL A 244 6.31 8.05 2.24
C VAL A 244 5.60 8.14 0.89
N ILE A 245 5.72 7.10 0.09
CA ILE A 245 5.12 7.03 -1.26
C ILE A 245 3.67 6.58 -1.17
N GLU A 246 3.45 5.38 -0.67
CA GLU A 246 2.12 4.78 -0.56
C GLU A 246 2.02 3.82 0.62
N MET A 247 0.80 3.51 0.99
CA MET A 247 0.48 2.45 1.94
C MET A 247 -0.63 1.60 1.34
N ASN A 248 -0.40 0.30 1.31
CA ASN A 248 -1.39 -0.68 0.89
C ASN A 248 -2.03 -1.30 2.13
N PRO A 249 -3.32 -1.01 2.47
CA PRO A 249 -3.99 -1.52 3.68
C PRO A 249 -4.44 -2.97 3.50
N ARG A 250 -3.55 -3.83 3.03
CA ARG A 250 -3.81 -5.22 2.67
C ARG A 250 -2.54 -6.04 2.62
N VAL A 251 -2.68 -7.35 2.66
CA VAL A 251 -1.60 -8.29 2.36
C VAL A 251 -1.22 -8.17 0.88
N SER A 252 0.07 -8.12 0.60
CA SER A 252 0.65 -7.85 -0.72
C SER A 252 1.61 -8.96 -1.17
N ARG A 253 2.20 -8.79 -2.35
CA ARG A 253 3.29 -9.65 -2.82
C ARG A 253 4.54 -9.54 -1.93
N SER A 254 4.82 -8.34 -1.43
CA SER A 254 5.90 -8.09 -0.48
C SER A 254 5.64 -8.81 0.86
N SER A 255 4.38 -8.88 1.31
CA SER A 255 4.01 -9.64 2.50
C SER A 255 4.32 -11.14 2.36
N ALA A 256 4.17 -11.69 1.15
CA ALA A 256 4.54 -13.06 0.87
C ALA A 256 6.07 -13.27 0.94
N LEU A 257 6.86 -12.32 0.43
CA LEU A 257 8.31 -12.31 0.58
C LEU A 257 8.71 -12.20 2.04
N ALA A 258 8.13 -11.23 2.77
CA ALA A 258 8.37 -11.03 4.19
C ALA A 258 8.07 -12.28 5.01
N SER A 259 6.93 -12.94 4.74
CA SER A 259 6.55 -14.18 5.41
C SER A 259 7.56 -15.30 5.16
N LYS A 260 8.07 -15.43 3.93
CA LYS A 260 9.12 -16.42 3.60
C LYS A 260 10.46 -16.08 4.23
N ALA A 261 10.83 -14.80 4.23
CA ALA A 261 12.10 -14.35 4.79
C ALA A 261 12.15 -14.52 6.31
N THR A 262 11.08 -14.20 6.99
CA THR A 262 11.04 -14.18 8.47
C THR A 262 10.45 -15.43 9.09
N GLY A 263 9.68 -16.23 8.32
CA GLY A 263 8.86 -17.31 8.87
C GLY A 263 7.59 -16.84 9.59
N PHE A 264 7.34 -15.52 9.65
CA PHE A 264 6.14 -14.96 10.28
C PHE A 264 4.96 -15.05 9.30
N PRO A 265 3.86 -15.76 9.66
CA PRO A 265 2.76 -16.02 8.74
C PRO A 265 1.79 -14.83 8.67
N ILE A 266 2.17 -13.76 7.96
CA ILE A 266 1.44 -12.48 7.91
C ILE A 266 -0.05 -12.69 7.60
N ALA A 267 -0.39 -13.47 6.57
CA ALA A 267 -1.78 -13.66 6.16
C ALA A 267 -2.61 -14.38 7.25
N LYS A 268 -2.04 -15.39 7.90
CA LYS A 268 -2.69 -16.11 9.02
C LYS A 268 -2.95 -15.17 10.19
N ILE A 269 -1.92 -14.42 10.60
CA ILE A 269 -2.04 -13.49 11.72
C ILE A 269 -3.04 -12.37 11.36
N ALA A 270 -2.98 -11.79 10.16
CA ALA A 270 -3.94 -10.77 9.72
C ALA A 270 -5.39 -11.28 9.77
N ALA A 271 -5.64 -12.53 9.36
CA ALA A 271 -6.97 -13.13 9.46
C ALA A 271 -7.43 -13.28 10.93
N LEU A 272 -6.54 -13.68 11.83
CA LEU A 272 -6.86 -13.80 13.26
C LEU A 272 -7.12 -12.43 13.91
N LEU A 273 -6.34 -11.40 13.56
CA LEU A 273 -6.59 -10.03 14.04
C LEU A 273 -7.94 -9.51 13.53
N ALA A 274 -8.32 -9.83 12.30
CA ALA A 274 -9.59 -9.40 11.72
C ALA A 274 -10.81 -9.97 12.46
N VAL A 275 -10.67 -11.13 13.11
CA VAL A 275 -11.73 -11.74 13.94
C VAL A 275 -11.57 -11.46 15.44
N GLY A 276 -10.73 -10.50 15.81
CA GLY A 276 -10.68 -9.94 17.17
C GLY A 276 -9.56 -10.42 18.07
N TYR A 277 -8.64 -11.25 17.59
CA TYR A 277 -7.43 -11.57 18.37
C TYR A 277 -6.48 -10.39 18.42
N ARG A 278 -5.60 -10.35 19.42
CA ARG A 278 -4.52 -9.37 19.55
C ARG A 278 -3.17 -10.04 19.31
N LEU A 279 -2.19 -9.24 18.93
CA LEU A 279 -0.83 -9.73 18.67
C LEU A 279 -0.16 -10.36 19.90
N ASP A 280 -0.49 -9.89 21.10
CA ASP A 280 0.04 -10.43 22.35
C ASP A 280 -0.64 -11.74 22.79
N GLU A 281 -1.81 -12.07 22.24
CA GLU A 281 -2.53 -13.32 22.49
C GLU A 281 -2.11 -14.45 21.54
N LEU A 282 -1.52 -14.08 20.39
CA LEU A 282 -1.12 -15.04 19.38
C LEU A 282 0.32 -15.50 19.59
N PRO A 283 0.61 -16.81 19.51
CA PRO A 283 1.99 -17.28 19.59
C PRO A 283 2.75 -16.93 18.33
N ASN A 284 4.03 -16.61 18.49
CA ASN A 284 4.95 -16.53 17.37
C ASN A 284 5.22 -17.94 16.82
N ASP A 285 4.84 -18.20 15.58
CA ASP A 285 4.94 -19.54 14.97
C ASP A 285 6.38 -20.05 14.85
N ILE A 286 7.39 -19.15 14.91
CA ILE A 286 8.81 -19.49 14.81
C ILE A 286 9.33 -19.93 16.18
N THR A 287 9.21 -19.07 17.18
CA THR A 287 9.74 -19.32 18.52
C THR A 287 8.85 -20.25 19.34
N ARG A 288 7.54 -20.21 19.10
CA ARG A 288 6.48 -20.90 19.84
C ARG A 288 6.46 -20.60 21.36
N LYS A 289 7.24 -19.59 21.78
CA LYS A 289 7.41 -19.20 23.19
C LYS A 289 7.11 -17.73 23.43
N THR A 290 7.36 -16.90 22.42
CA THR A 290 7.09 -15.46 22.48
C THR A 290 5.78 -15.15 21.76
N PRO A 291 5.08 -14.06 22.12
CA PRO A 291 3.91 -13.61 21.38
C PRO A 291 4.28 -13.01 20.01
N ALA A 292 3.31 -12.94 19.12
CA ALA A 292 3.44 -12.35 17.80
C ALA A 292 3.68 -10.83 17.84
N SER A 293 3.50 -10.21 19.00
CA SER A 293 3.78 -8.79 19.24
C SER A 293 5.28 -8.45 19.32
N PHE A 294 6.16 -9.44 19.36
CA PHE A 294 7.61 -9.21 19.37
C PHE A 294 8.13 -9.15 17.93
N GLU A 295 8.90 -8.08 17.65
CA GLU A 295 9.54 -7.91 16.36
C GLU A 295 10.61 -8.97 16.12
N LEU A 296 10.73 -9.37 14.86
CA LEU A 296 11.64 -10.42 14.45
C LEU A 296 13.03 -9.86 14.19
N THR A 297 14.04 -10.61 14.59
CA THR A 297 15.44 -10.38 14.21
C THR A 297 15.95 -11.61 13.48
N ILE A 298 16.42 -11.43 12.26
CA ILE A 298 17.01 -12.50 11.44
C ILE A 298 18.49 -12.21 11.20
N ASP A 299 19.30 -13.25 11.17
CA ASP A 299 20.77 -13.21 10.99
C ASP A 299 21.20 -13.67 9.59
N TYR A 300 20.28 -13.67 8.65
CA TYR A 300 20.49 -13.99 7.25
C TYR A 300 19.76 -13.02 6.35
N VAL A 301 20.07 -13.08 5.07
CA VAL A 301 19.46 -12.22 4.03
C VAL A 301 18.74 -13.11 3.02
N VAL A 302 17.53 -12.70 2.65
CA VAL A 302 16.76 -13.35 1.60
C VAL A 302 16.69 -12.43 0.39
N VAL A 303 17.06 -12.96 -0.77
CA VAL A 303 17.02 -12.21 -2.05
C VAL A 303 15.96 -12.84 -2.94
N LYS A 304 15.03 -12.01 -3.41
CA LYS A 304 14.07 -12.37 -4.46
C LYS A 304 14.58 -11.85 -5.79
N ILE A 305 14.71 -12.73 -6.76
CA ILE A 305 15.06 -12.38 -8.15
C ILE A 305 13.85 -12.74 -9.01
N PRO A 306 13.26 -11.78 -9.75
CA PRO A 306 12.15 -12.07 -10.64
C PRO A 306 12.61 -12.94 -11.80
N ARG A 307 11.74 -13.84 -12.24
CA ARG A 307 11.94 -14.64 -13.44
C ARG A 307 10.78 -14.36 -14.39
N PHE A 308 11.09 -13.81 -15.53
CA PHE A 308 10.14 -13.55 -16.59
C PHE A 308 10.02 -14.76 -17.53
N ALA A 309 8.81 -15.07 -17.93
CA ALA A 309 8.52 -16.12 -18.91
C ALA A 309 8.45 -15.47 -20.31
N PHE A 310 9.60 -15.28 -20.92
CA PHE A 310 9.71 -14.85 -22.32
C PHE A 310 9.70 -16.05 -23.24
#